data_7f028d9069adcc1e118e7000e96928a9
#
_entry.id   7f028d9069adcc1e118e7000e96928a9
#
_cell.length_a   1.000
_cell.length_b   1.000
_cell.length_c   1.000
_cell.angle_alpha   90.00
_cell.angle_beta   90.00
_cell.angle_gamma   90.00
#
_symmetry.space_group_name_H-M   'P 1'
#
loop_
_entity.id
_entity.type
_entity.pdbx_description
1 polymer ?
#
loop_
_entity_poly.entity_id
_entity_poly.type
_entity_poly.pdbx_seq_one_letter_code
_entity_poly.pdbx_strand_id
1 'polypeptide(L)'
;MTLDYFYGQSGELFSYFRIPKALFQDRRFRQLSTDARTLYGILLDRMSLSVKNGWLDEQGRVYIIYTVREVQESICCAEHKAVKLFRELEDIDLIERKRRGLGRPSLIHVKDFSSGLPKAQVQNCPNSNSGAAESASKQD
;
A
#
# COMPACT_ATOMS: atom_id res chain seq x y z
N MET A 1 -29.47 -13.27 -4.44
CA MET A 1 -29.27 -11.82 -4.52
C MET A 1 -29.09 -11.41 -5.96
N THR A 2 -29.84 -10.42 -6.39
CA THR A 2 -29.70 -9.92 -7.75
C THR A 2 -29.18 -8.49 -7.68
N LEU A 3 -28.06 -8.25 -8.37
CA LEU A 3 -27.45 -6.92 -8.37
C LEU A 3 -27.85 -6.19 -9.64
N ASP A 4 -27.84 -4.89 -9.54
CA ASP A 4 -28.22 -4.03 -10.64
C ASP A 4 -27.00 -3.71 -11.52
N TYR A 5 -27.24 -3.22 -12.73
CA TYR A 5 -26.19 -2.79 -13.63
C TYR A 5 -25.78 -1.36 -13.32
N PHE A 6 -24.58 -0.98 -13.76
CA PHE A 6 -24.18 0.41 -13.70
C PHE A 6 -24.78 1.17 -14.87
N TYR A 7 -25.21 2.40 -14.59
CA TYR A 7 -25.75 3.29 -15.62
C TYR A 7 -25.03 4.63 -15.52
N GLY A 8 -23.85 4.68 -16.11
CA GLY A 8 -23.11 5.94 -16.15
C GLY A 8 -22.28 6.17 -14.89
N GLN A 9 -22.65 7.10 -14.08
CA GLN A 9 -21.79 7.64 -13.02
C GLN A 9 -21.84 6.90 -11.70
N SER A 10 -22.52 5.78 -11.64
CA SER A 10 -22.74 5.09 -10.37
C SER A 10 -21.46 4.72 -9.64
N GLY A 11 -20.39 4.42 -10.36
CA GLY A 11 -19.15 4.03 -9.72
C GLY A 11 -18.51 5.12 -8.87
N GLU A 12 -18.90 6.36 -9.07
CA GLU A 12 -18.35 7.47 -8.29
C GLU A 12 -18.86 7.51 -6.86
N LEU A 13 -19.87 6.72 -6.56
CA LEU A 13 -20.44 6.69 -5.21
C LEU A 13 -19.69 5.80 -4.25
N PHE A 14 -18.69 5.06 -4.73
CA PHE A 14 -17.98 4.10 -3.90
C PHE A 14 -16.76 4.70 -3.23
N SER A 15 -16.41 4.14 -2.09
CA SER A 15 -15.11 4.38 -1.47
C SER A 15 -14.15 3.32 -1.95
N TYR A 16 -12.89 3.67 -2.05
CA TYR A 16 -11.88 2.78 -2.60
C TYR A 16 -10.63 2.75 -1.74
N PHE A 17 -10.02 1.59 -1.64
CA PHE A 17 -8.60 1.54 -1.31
C PHE A 17 -7.82 1.74 -2.60
N ARG A 18 -6.73 2.46 -2.54
CA ARG A 18 -5.89 2.71 -3.71
C ARG A 18 -4.63 1.89 -3.59
N ILE A 19 -4.42 1.02 -4.57
CA ILE A 19 -3.22 0.18 -4.60
C ILE A 19 -2.35 0.70 -5.73
N PRO A 20 -1.11 1.15 -5.42
CA PRO A 20 -0.24 1.67 -6.47
C PRO A 20 0.03 0.63 -7.55
N LYS A 21 -0.09 1.04 -8.79
CA LYS A 21 0.20 0.14 -9.91
C LYS A 21 1.64 -0.35 -9.90
N ALA A 22 2.55 0.44 -9.32
CA ALA A 22 3.96 0.06 -9.23
C ALA A 22 4.15 -1.27 -8.51
N LEU A 23 3.27 -1.61 -7.58
CA LEU A 23 3.38 -2.89 -6.87
C LEU A 23 3.14 -4.09 -7.79
N PHE A 24 2.53 -3.86 -8.94
CA PHE A 24 2.30 -4.91 -9.93
C PHE A 24 3.26 -4.81 -11.10
N GLN A 25 3.86 -3.65 -11.33
CA GLN A 25 4.64 -3.39 -12.54
C GLN A 25 6.15 -3.32 -12.29
N ASP A 26 6.55 -2.92 -11.08
CA ASP A 26 7.95 -2.74 -10.75
C ASP A 26 8.56 -4.08 -10.36
N ARG A 27 9.74 -4.38 -10.90
CA ARG A 27 10.43 -5.64 -10.62
C ARG A 27 10.74 -5.85 -9.16
N ARG A 28 10.95 -4.78 -8.42
CA ARG A 28 11.28 -4.89 -7.01
C ARG A 28 10.18 -5.58 -6.21
N PHE A 29 8.94 -5.52 -6.71
CA PHE A 29 7.78 -6.01 -5.96
C PHE A 29 7.16 -7.26 -6.55
N ARG A 30 7.83 -7.91 -7.47
CA ARG A 30 7.26 -9.08 -8.13
C ARG A 30 6.95 -10.23 -7.20
N GLN A 31 7.72 -10.36 -6.15
CA GLN A 31 7.54 -11.48 -5.23
C GLN A 31 6.44 -11.27 -4.21
N LEU A 32 5.88 -10.07 -4.15
CA LEU A 32 4.79 -9.83 -3.23
C LEU A 32 3.54 -10.61 -3.66
N SER A 33 2.85 -11.19 -2.69
CA SER A 33 1.54 -11.78 -2.98
C SER A 33 0.55 -10.68 -3.27
N THR A 34 -0.54 -11.03 -3.95
CA THR A 34 -1.62 -10.07 -4.20
C THR A 34 -2.20 -9.55 -2.90
N ASP A 35 -2.32 -10.42 -1.91
CA ASP A 35 -2.86 -10.01 -0.60
C ASP A 35 -1.94 -9.02 0.09
N ALA A 36 -0.61 -9.17 -0.04
CA ALA A 36 0.32 -8.20 0.54
C ALA A 36 0.21 -6.85 -0.15
N ARG A 37 0.03 -6.84 -1.47
CA ARG A 37 -0.19 -5.59 -2.21
C ARG A 37 -1.48 -4.92 -1.77
N THR A 38 -2.52 -5.70 -1.54
CA THR A 38 -3.79 -5.20 -1.04
C THR A 38 -3.61 -4.59 0.35
N LEU A 39 -2.88 -5.28 1.21
CA LEU A 39 -2.62 -4.77 2.55
C LEU A 39 -1.89 -3.43 2.49
N TYR A 40 -0.91 -3.30 1.61
CA TYR A 40 -0.21 -2.03 1.47
C TYR A 40 -1.18 -0.90 1.11
N GLY A 41 -2.13 -1.16 0.22
CA GLY A 41 -3.16 -0.17 -0.13
C GLY A 41 -4.03 0.22 1.06
N ILE A 42 -4.37 -0.76 1.89
CA ILE A 42 -5.14 -0.50 3.11
C ILE A 42 -4.33 0.35 4.09
N LEU A 43 -3.03 0.05 4.22
CA LEU A 43 -2.17 0.83 5.12
C LEU A 43 -1.98 2.26 4.62
N LEU A 44 -1.91 2.47 3.31
CA LEU A 44 -1.85 3.82 2.76
C LEU A 44 -3.11 4.62 3.09
N ASP A 45 -4.26 3.96 3.03
CA ASP A 45 -5.52 4.60 3.39
C ASP A 45 -5.50 5.03 4.85
N ARG A 46 -5.05 4.15 5.74
CA ARG A 46 -4.94 4.45 7.16
C ARG A 46 -3.94 5.59 7.40
N MET A 47 -2.85 5.61 6.62
CA MET A 47 -1.84 6.65 6.74
C MET A 47 -2.41 8.03 6.40
N SER A 48 -3.31 8.12 5.43
CA SER A 48 -3.92 9.40 5.11
C SER A 48 -4.74 9.95 6.27
N LEU A 49 -5.38 9.08 7.04
CA LEU A 49 -6.09 9.50 8.26
C LEU A 49 -5.12 9.95 9.34
N SER A 50 -3.99 9.28 9.47
CA SER A 50 -2.97 9.66 10.45
C SER A 50 -2.40 11.03 10.16
N VAL A 51 -2.19 11.36 8.90
CA VAL A 51 -1.72 12.69 8.51
C VAL A 51 -2.72 13.75 8.97
N LYS A 52 -4.00 13.51 8.74
CA LYS A 52 -5.04 14.45 9.16
C LYS A 52 -5.10 14.60 10.67
N ASN A 53 -4.78 13.56 11.41
CA ASN A 53 -4.81 13.58 12.87
C ASN A 53 -3.49 14.04 13.50
N GLY A 54 -2.48 14.29 12.68
CA GLY A 54 -1.18 14.77 13.18
C GLY A 54 -0.37 13.69 13.88
N TRP A 55 -0.53 12.43 13.52
CA TRP A 55 0.21 11.33 14.15
C TRP A 55 1.61 11.25 13.55
N LEU A 56 2.51 12.00 14.14
CA LEU A 56 3.90 12.08 13.69
C LEU A 56 4.81 11.63 14.83
N ASP A 57 5.93 11.00 14.48
CA ASP A 57 6.94 10.65 15.48
C ASP A 57 7.86 11.83 15.73
N GLU A 58 8.89 11.62 16.54
CA GLU A 58 9.81 12.68 16.92
C GLU A 58 10.57 13.27 15.75
N GLN A 59 10.69 12.51 14.66
CA GLN A 59 11.39 12.96 13.45
C GLN A 59 10.43 13.48 12.38
N GLY A 60 9.16 13.64 12.73
CA GLY A 60 8.17 14.14 11.78
C GLY A 60 7.65 13.10 10.80
N ARG A 61 7.93 11.83 11.03
CA ARG A 61 7.47 10.77 10.13
C ARG A 61 6.08 10.30 10.53
N VAL A 62 5.22 10.11 9.54
CA VAL A 62 3.86 9.65 9.79
C VAL A 62 3.90 8.18 10.22
N TYR A 63 3.15 7.85 11.26
CA TYR A 63 3.02 6.45 11.67
C TYR A 63 1.55 6.08 11.77
N ILE A 64 1.27 4.78 11.71
CA ILE A 64 -0.07 4.25 11.91
C ILE A 64 0.00 3.12 12.92
N ILE A 65 -1.15 2.78 13.44
CA ILE A 65 -1.32 1.59 14.25
C ILE A 65 -2.32 0.70 13.51
N TYR A 66 -1.89 -0.52 13.18
CA TYR A 66 -2.75 -1.47 12.51
C TYR A 66 -2.36 -2.86 12.98
N THR A 67 -3.25 -3.51 13.70
CA THR A 67 -2.92 -4.75 14.38
C THR A 67 -3.11 -5.95 13.47
N VAL A 68 -2.55 -7.08 13.88
CA VAL A 68 -2.76 -8.35 13.19
C VAL A 68 -4.26 -8.65 13.10
N ARG A 69 -4.99 -8.37 14.15
CA ARG A 69 -6.43 -8.62 14.15
C ARG A 69 -7.15 -7.77 13.11
N GLU A 70 -6.73 -6.52 12.97
CA GLU A 70 -7.33 -5.65 11.96
C GLU A 70 -7.04 -6.15 10.55
N VAL A 71 -5.84 -6.71 10.32
CA VAL A 71 -5.51 -7.33 9.04
C VAL A 71 -6.41 -8.53 8.80
N GLN A 72 -6.60 -9.35 9.81
CA GLN A 72 -7.48 -10.52 9.67
C GLN A 72 -8.89 -10.12 9.24
N GLU A 73 -9.39 -9.04 9.81
CA GLU A 73 -10.72 -8.55 9.49
C GLU A 73 -10.78 -7.93 8.10
N SER A 74 -9.76 -7.19 7.73
CA SER A 74 -9.76 -6.46 6.44
C SER A 74 -9.55 -7.38 5.25
N ILE A 75 -8.67 -8.38 5.42
CA ILE A 75 -8.32 -9.31 4.33
C ILE A 75 -9.14 -10.59 4.42
N CYS A 76 -9.84 -10.81 5.53
CA CYS A 76 -10.60 -12.04 5.77
C CYS A 76 -9.69 -13.26 5.77
N CYS A 77 -8.68 -13.25 6.62
CA CYS A 77 -7.70 -14.32 6.68
C CYS A 77 -7.44 -14.75 8.11
N ALA A 78 -6.73 -15.87 8.26
CA ALA A 78 -6.33 -16.38 9.57
C ALA A 78 -5.13 -15.61 10.10
N GLU A 79 -4.85 -15.80 11.36
CA GLU A 79 -3.80 -15.03 12.05
C GLU A 79 -2.43 -15.25 11.42
N HIS A 80 -2.08 -16.50 11.11
CA HIS A 80 -0.73 -16.77 10.59
C HIS A 80 -0.54 -16.13 9.21
N LYS A 81 -1.61 -16.03 8.42
CA LYS A 81 -1.52 -15.36 7.13
C LYS A 81 -1.35 -13.86 7.31
N ALA A 82 -2.06 -13.26 8.28
CA ALA A 82 -1.91 -11.84 8.55
C ALA A 82 -0.48 -11.52 8.96
N VAL A 83 0.11 -12.34 9.82
CA VAL A 83 1.51 -12.18 10.24
C VAL A 83 2.45 -12.30 9.03
N LYS A 84 2.17 -13.27 8.17
CA LYS A 84 2.98 -13.47 6.96
C LYS A 84 2.90 -12.27 6.04
N LEU A 85 1.72 -11.68 5.89
CA LEU A 85 1.56 -10.52 5.02
C LEU A 85 2.36 -9.32 5.52
N PHE A 86 2.32 -9.07 6.82
CA PHE A 86 3.18 -8.03 7.40
C PHE A 86 4.66 -8.32 7.11
N ARG A 87 5.07 -9.58 7.26
CA ARG A 87 6.46 -9.94 7.03
C ARG A 87 6.85 -9.75 5.57
N GLU A 88 5.97 -10.07 4.64
CA GLU A 88 6.26 -9.82 3.23
C GLU A 88 6.57 -8.35 2.97
N LEU A 89 5.77 -7.47 3.56
CA LEU A 89 5.99 -6.03 3.36
C LEU A 89 7.25 -5.54 4.07
N GLU A 90 7.54 -6.09 5.24
CA GLU A 90 8.77 -5.73 5.95
C GLU A 90 10.02 -6.21 5.21
N ASP A 91 9.97 -7.42 4.66
CA ASP A 91 11.14 -8.01 3.99
C ASP A 91 11.55 -7.23 2.77
N ILE A 92 10.61 -6.57 2.11
CA ILE A 92 10.92 -5.76 0.93
C ILE A 92 11.00 -4.27 1.28
N ASP A 93 10.96 -3.96 2.56
CA ASP A 93 11.14 -2.60 3.08
C ASP A 93 10.04 -1.62 2.70
N LEU A 94 8.85 -2.12 2.45
CA LEU A 94 7.71 -1.24 2.21
C LEU A 94 7.08 -0.73 3.50
N ILE A 95 7.29 -1.42 4.61
CA ILE A 95 6.89 -0.94 5.93
C ILE A 95 7.99 -1.25 6.95
N GLU A 96 7.94 -0.54 8.05
CA GLU A 96 8.78 -0.81 9.20
C GLU A 96 7.88 -0.85 10.43
N ARG A 97 7.94 -1.93 11.17
CA ARG A 97 7.16 -2.04 12.41
C ARG A 97 8.07 -1.85 13.60
N LYS A 98 7.68 -0.98 14.50
CA LYS A 98 8.45 -0.72 15.71
C LYS A 98 7.65 -1.19 16.91
N ARG A 99 8.19 -2.16 17.62
CA ARG A 99 7.55 -2.68 18.83
C ARG A 99 7.78 -1.72 19.97
N ARG A 100 6.75 -1.56 20.80
CA ARG A 100 6.79 -0.60 21.90
C ARG A 100 6.73 -1.25 23.28
N GLY A 101 6.77 -2.57 23.34
CA GLY A 101 6.75 -3.26 24.61
C GLY A 101 5.45 -4.02 24.80
N LEU A 102 5.37 -4.69 25.95
CA LEU A 102 4.31 -5.62 26.22
C LEU A 102 2.97 -4.90 26.32
N GLY A 103 1.97 -5.45 25.68
CA GLY A 103 0.61 -4.92 25.76
C GLY A 103 0.35 -3.68 24.91
N ARG A 104 1.33 -3.20 24.16
CA ARG A 104 1.15 -2.02 23.32
C ARG A 104 1.27 -2.40 21.85
N PRO A 105 0.38 -1.90 21.00
CA PRO A 105 0.48 -2.22 19.58
C PRO A 105 1.72 -1.59 18.97
N SER A 106 2.26 -2.26 17.95
CA SER A 106 3.43 -1.75 17.24
C SER A 106 3.08 -0.53 16.42
N LEU A 107 4.03 0.38 16.29
CA LEU A 107 3.91 1.48 15.35
C LEU A 107 4.36 1.00 13.98
N ILE A 108 3.66 1.44 12.93
CA ILE A 108 4.03 1.09 11.56
C ILE A 108 4.33 2.36 10.80
N HIS A 109 5.51 2.40 10.20
CA HIS A 109 5.87 3.46 9.26
C HIS A 109 5.73 2.88 7.86
N VAL A 110 4.81 3.41 7.07
CA VAL A 110 4.64 3.01 5.68
C VAL A 110 5.66 3.80 4.87
N LYS A 111 6.48 3.10 4.12
CA LYS A 111 7.56 3.73 3.40
C LYS A 111 7.15 4.13 1.99
N ASP A 112 7.81 5.15 1.50
CA ASP A 112 7.55 5.68 0.17
C ASP A 112 8.31 4.84 -0.85
N PHE A 113 7.58 4.00 -1.58
CA PHE A 113 8.19 3.11 -2.57
C PHE A 113 8.81 3.88 -3.74
N SER A 114 8.45 5.13 -3.90
CA SER A 114 9.00 5.93 -5.00
C SER A 114 10.42 6.40 -4.73
N SER A 115 10.91 6.33 -3.48
CA SER A 115 12.29 6.69 -3.20
C SER A 115 13.19 5.70 -3.92
N GLY A 116 14.20 6.17 -4.57
CA GLY A 116 15.08 5.34 -5.36
C GLY A 116 14.63 5.10 -6.78
N LEU A 117 13.44 5.59 -7.17
CA LEU A 117 12.97 5.50 -8.55
C LEU A 117 13.08 6.85 -9.23
N PRO A 118 13.38 6.88 -10.54
CA PRO A 118 13.26 8.13 -11.28
C PRO A 118 11.81 8.61 -11.23
N LYS A 119 11.63 9.90 -11.07
CA LYS A 119 10.28 10.45 -11.00
C LYS A 119 9.44 10.13 -12.23
N ALA A 120 10.06 10.06 -13.38
CA ALA A 120 9.34 9.74 -14.60
C ALA A 120 8.70 8.37 -14.55
N GLN A 121 9.35 7.40 -13.93
CA GLN A 121 8.78 6.07 -13.80
C GLN A 121 7.58 6.03 -12.86
N VAL A 122 7.61 6.85 -11.85
CA VAL A 122 6.51 6.91 -10.92
C VAL A 122 5.27 7.51 -11.57
N GLN A 123 5.47 8.54 -12.37
CA GLN A 123 4.35 9.23 -12.98
C GLN A 123 3.75 8.48 -14.14
N ASN A 124 4.55 7.73 -14.84
CA ASN A 124 4.10 7.07 -16.01
C ASN A 124 3.37 5.86 -15.78
N CYS A 125 3.15 5.65 -14.86
CA CYS A 125 2.38 4.54 -14.79
C CYS A 125 1.60 4.29 -15.96
N PRO A 126 1.86 4.45 -16.86
CA PRO A 126 1.08 4.20 -17.75
C PRO A 126 1.32 3.59 -18.76
N ASN A 127 1.55 3.77 -19.05
CA ASN A 127 1.51 3.38 -19.77
C ASN A 127 1.87 3.11 -20.47
N SER A 128 2.48 3.16 -20.44
CA SER A 128 2.84 3.09 -21.13
C SER A 128 3.24 3.08 -21.76
N ASN A 129 3.78 3.20 -22.28
CA ASN A 129 4.20 3.49 -23.02
C ASN A 129 4.46 3.82 -23.42
N SER A 130 4.85 3.90 -23.64
CA SER A 130 5.26 4.56 -24.13
C SER A 130 5.71 4.91 -24.30
N GLY A 131 6.05 5.02 -24.62
CA GLY A 131 6.64 5.57 -24.94
C GLY A 131 7.20 5.84 -24.66
N ALA A 132 7.75 5.81 -24.85
CA ALA A 132 8.36 6.35 -24.73
C ALA A 132 8.87 6.39 -24.26
N ALA A 133 9.31 6.27 -24.33
CA ALA A 133 9.78 6.65 -24.13
C ALA A 133 10.23 6.51 -23.63
N GLU A 134 10.84 6.36 -23.79
CA GLU A 134 11.20 6.61 -23.70
C GLU A 134 11.35 6.36 -23.13
N SER A 135 11.77 6.29 -23.31
CA SER A 135 11.90 6.49 -23.13
C SER A 135 11.91 6.16 -22.55
N ALA A 136 12.31 6.02 -22.63
CA ALA A 136 12.23 6.06 -22.46
C ALA A 136 12.16 5.54 -21.98
N SER A 137 12.55 5.39 -21.98
CA SER A 137 12.31 5.31 -21.92
C SER A 137 12.00 4.75 -21.57
N LYS A 138 12.29 4.60 -21.67
CA LYS A 138 11.85 4.50 -21.58
C LYS A 138 11.36 3.81 -21.21
N GLN A 139 11.65 3.67 -21.02
CA GLN A 139 11.08 3.49 -20.73
C GLN A 139 10.65 2.84 -20.31
N ASP A 140 11.01 2.59 -20.22
CA ASP A 140 10.44 2.32 -19.81
C ASP A 140 10.23 2.12 -19.77
#